data_fcccfe0a2ef59ec9bc88e26a25f39abf
#
_entry.id   fcccfe0a2ef59ec9bc88e26a25f39abf
#
_cell.length_a   1.000
_cell.length_b   1.000
_cell.length_c   1.000
_cell.angle_alpha   90.00
_cell.angle_beta   90.00
_cell.angle_gamma   90.00
#
_symmetry.space_group_name_H-M   'P 1'
#
loop_
_entity.id
_entity.type
_entity.pdbx_description
1 polymer ?
#
loop_
_entity_poly.entity_id
_entity_poly.type
_entity_poly.pdbx_seq_one_letter_code
_entity_poly.pdbx_strand_id
1 'polypeptide(L)'
;MTAARAVLTAALVAASAGAQAQPADSSDVPPPLRSAVTAYRQGDTATAERALRSLSASSADADAWLGAVLIDRGARAEGLRLIQRAADAGSAEGEHRLALIYANGEAGIPRNDGRAAELFEKAADKGHRRAQLNLGTLYFRGQGVPRDLIQARAWLEKAAADGDPYALYALGRAMSESAPPATADPARAADLFRRAAEKGHMLAALRYGMMLGEGVGIRKDVAAAQHWLAMAQRNGIPEGALAIGDLLARTPASRDKAANAQMLKSAINWYEVAANAGVPSGQFKLANAYLAGSGVTRDPAQAQLWYGRAAQQGLPEAQQALGIMLLTGTAGVTDPVEAFKWLYLAERGGHPEARAVRDKVGDKVPDRDRKKAEALAQAFKPTYELPREETLPRLIPPPPKR
;
A
#
# COMPACT_ATOMS: atom_id res chain seq x y z
N MET A 1 14.61 0.35 17.86
CA MET A 1 13.36 0.78 17.24
C MET A 1 13.51 2.00 16.30
N THR A 2 14.63 2.65 16.24
CA THR A 2 14.91 3.87 15.43
C THR A 2 15.50 3.60 14.05
N ALA A 3 16.22 2.51 13.84
CA ALA A 3 16.83 2.17 12.55
C ALA A 3 15.82 1.62 11.52
N ALA A 4 14.78 0.90 11.94
CA ALA A 4 13.76 0.36 11.05
C ALA A 4 12.83 1.45 10.45
N ARG A 5 12.64 2.57 11.18
CA ARG A 5 11.87 3.72 10.67
C ARG A 5 12.60 4.51 9.59
N ALA A 6 13.91 4.63 9.68
CA ALA A 6 14.74 5.33 8.69
C ALA A 6 14.84 4.56 7.35
N VAL A 7 14.84 3.23 7.41
CA VAL A 7 14.88 2.39 6.20
C VAL A 7 13.53 2.38 5.47
N LEU A 8 12.39 2.44 6.20
CA LEU A 8 11.06 2.52 5.59
C LEU A 8 10.84 3.84 4.82
N THR A 9 11.36 4.95 5.35
CA THR A 9 11.29 6.27 4.68
C THR A 9 12.17 6.29 3.42
N ALA A 10 13.32 5.61 3.44
CA ALA A 10 14.24 5.55 2.31
C ALA A 10 13.72 4.64 1.16
N ALA A 11 13.03 3.55 1.46
CA ALA A 11 12.48 2.65 0.44
C ALA A 11 11.29 3.27 -0.33
N LEU A 12 10.45 4.08 0.34
CA LEU A 12 9.39 4.86 -0.32
C LEU A 12 9.96 5.99 -1.20
N VAL A 13 11.11 6.56 -0.81
CA VAL A 13 11.84 7.57 -1.60
C VAL A 13 12.48 6.94 -2.85
N ALA A 14 12.95 5.69 -2.77
CA ALA A 14 13.56 5.00 -3.92
C ALA A 14 12.53 4.57 -4.99
N ALA A 15 11.31 4.22 -4.60
CA ALA A 15 10.24 3.87 -5.55
C ALA A 15 9.69 5.09 -6.31
N SER A 16 9.88 6.31 -5.80
CA SER A 16 9.47 7.57 -6.47
C SER A 16 10.58 8.22 -7.31
N ALA A 17 11.82 7.73 -7.24
CA ALA A 17 12.97 8.35 -7.91
C ALA A 17 13.05 8.12 -9.44
N GLY A 18 12.18 7.30 -10.03
CA GLY A 18 12.13 7.04 -11.47
C GLY A 18 11.11 7.89 -12.23
N ALA A 19 10.11 8.44 -11.58
CA ALA A 19 9.20 9.40 -12.18
C ALA A 19 9.76 10.79 -11.90
N GLN A 20 10.03 11.57 -12.93
CA GLN A 20 10.24 13.01 -12.79
C GLN A 20 8.98 13.56 -12.11
N ALA A 21 9.04 13.71 -10.80
CA ALA A 21 7.96 14.32 -10.03
C ALA A 21 7.81 15.73 -10.59
N GLN A 22 6.70 15.97 -11.29
CA GLN A 22 6.33 17.33 -11.64
C GLN A 22 6.40 18.15 -10.33
N PRO A 23 6.91 19.40 -10.37
CA PRO A 23 6.98 20.22 -9.19
C PRO A 23 5.58 20.28 -8.60
N ALA A 24 5.45 19.86 -7.34
CA ALA A 24 4.18 19.89 -6.63
C ALA A 24 3.56 21.27 -6.82
N ASP A 25 2.36 21.30 -7.38
CA ASP A 25 1.66 22.52 -7.73
C ASP A 25 1.73 23.51 -6.57
N SER A 26 2.35 24.65 -6.82
CA SER A 26 2.48 25.73 -5.83
C SER A 26 1.25 26.63 -5.79
N SER A 27 0.20 26.29 -6.57
CA SER A 27 -1.04 27.08 -6.65
C SER A 27 -1.75 27.20 -5.32
N ASP A 28 -1.63 26.18 -4.44
CA ASP A 28 -2.23 26.16 -3.10
C ASP A 28 -1.47 27.03 -2.07
N VAL A 29 -0.30 27.55 -2.44
CA VAL A 29 0.52 28.35 -1.54
C VAL A 29 0.39 29.83 -1.87
N PRO A 30 0.03 30.69 -0.90
CA PRO A 30 -0.02 32.13 -1.10
C PRO A 30 1.27 32.67 -1.72
N PRO A 31 1.21 33.60 -2.69
CA PRO A 31 2.38 34.09 -3.40
C PRO A 31 3.57 34.49 -2.52
N PRO A 32 3.39 35.18 -1.37
CA PRO A 32 4.51 35.56 -0.49
C PRO A 32 5.27 34.36 0.10
N LEU A 33 4.62 33.19 0.21
CA LEU A 33 5.20 32.00 0.84
C LEU A 33 5.83 31.03 -0.18
N ARG A 34 5.59 31.22 -1.47
CA ARG A 34 5.97 30.22 -2.51
C ARG A 34 7.47 29.90 -2.52
N SER A 35 8.32 30.92 -2.42
CA SER A 35 9.77 30.73 -2.40
C SER A 35 10.25 29.92 -1.18
N ALA A 36 9.73 30.28 -0.01
CA ALA A 36 10.07 29.59 1.23
C ALA A 36 9.58 28.14 1.26
N VAL A 37 8.35 27.90 0.79
CA VAL A 37 7.77 26.56 0.69
C VAL A 37 8.51 25.72 -0.37
N THR A 38 8.95 26.34 -1.47
CA THR A 38 9.77 25.68 -2.48
C THR A 38 11.12 25.26 -1.90
N ALA A 39 11.82 26.15 -1.19
CA ALA A 39 13.06 25.83 -0.49
C ALA A 39 12.87 24.66 0.50
N TYR A 40 11.79 24.68 1.29
CA TYR A 40 11.45 23.59 2.19
C TYR A 40 11.24 22.26 1.46
N ARG A 41 10.49 22.26 0.36
CA ARG A 41 10.22 21.07 -0.47
C ARG A 41 11.49 20.51 -1.12
N GLN A 42 12.48 21.37 -1.40
CA GLN A 42 13.81 21.01 -1.92
C GLN A 42 14.78 20.53 -0.82
N GLY A 43 14.36 20.56 0.45
CA GLY A 43 15.19 20.14 1.58
C GLY A 43 16.06 21.27 2.16
N ASP A 44 16.05 22.47 1.59
CA ASP A 44 16.73 23.65 2.16
C ASP A 44 15.89 24.24 3.31
N THR A 45 15.90 23.52 4.42
CA THR A 45 15.16 23.90 5.62
C THR A 45 15.69 25.19 6.27
N ALA A 46 16.98 25.53 6.06
CA ALA A 46 17.59 26.71 6.65
C ALA A 46 17.10 27.99 5.96
N THR A 47 17.06 27.99 4.62
CA THR A 47 16.51 29.11 3.84
C THR A 47 15.00 29.23 4.05
N ALA A 48 14.28 28.12 4.09
CA ALA A 48 12.85 28.09 4.37
C ALA A 48 12.54 28.70 5.75
N GLU A 49 13.27 28.29 6.80
CA GLU A 49 13.07 28.82 8.14
C GLU A 49 13.27 30.33 8.22
N ARG A 50 14.39 30.84 7.67
CA ARG A 50 14.68 32.28 7.67
C ARG A 50 13.57 33.10 7.00
N ALA A 51 13.14 32.65 5.82
CA ALA A 51 12.09 33.33 5.07
C ALA A 51 10.73 33.25 5.78
N LEU A 52 10.37 32.08 6.34
CA LEU A 52 9.11 31.92 7.07
C LEU A 52 9.09 32.71 8.39
N ARG A 53 10.20 32.79 9.12
CA ARG A 53 10.30 33.60 10.34
C ARG A 53 10.01 35.08 10.07
N SER A 54 10.46 35.62 8.94
CA SER A 54 10.17 37.01 8.57
C SER A 54 8.70 37.29 8.25
N LEU A 55 7.95 36.24 7.87
CA LEU A 55 6.54 36.34 7.49
C LEU A 55 5.57 35.87 8.59
N SER A 56 6.08 35.19 9.62
CA SER A 56 5.29 34.58 10.71
C SER A 56 4.46 35.63 11.50
N ALA A 57 4.95 36.85 11.67
CA ALA A 57 4.21 37.89 12.38
C ALA A 57 2.96 38.39 11.61
N SER A 58 2.91 38.19 10.30
CA SER A 58 1.88 38.74 9.41
C SER A 58 1.00 37.69 8.73
N SER A 59 1.33 36.43 8.87
CA SER A 59 0.62 35.32 8.15
C SER A 59 0.51 34.05 8.99
N ALA A 60 -0.71 33.65 9.29
CA ALA A 60 -0.99 32.38 9.96
C ALA A 60 -0.51 31.17 9.10
N ASP A 61 -0.57 31.26 7.77
CA ASP A 61 -0.02 30.23 6.90
C ASP A 61 1.51 30.13 7.01
N ALA A 62 2.20 31.29 7.22
CA ALA A 62 3.64 31.26 7.48
C ALA A 62 3.96 30.53 8.79
N ASP A 63 3.15 30.73 9.84
CA ASP A 63 3.28 29.97 11.09
C ASP A 63 3.11 28.47 10.87
N ALA A 64 2.12 28.07 10.09
CA ALA A 64 1.87 26.67 9.78
C ALA A 64 3.06 26.03 9.07
N TRP A 65 3.64 26.70 8.08
CA TRP A 65 4.81 26.22 7.34
C TRP A 65 6.09 26.26 8.19
N LEU A 66 6.30 27.33 8.96
CA LEU A 66 7.44 27.43 9.88
C LEU A 66 7.38 26.32 10.95
N GLY A 67 6.20 26.06 11.48
CA GLY A 67 5.98 24.99 12.44
C GLY A 67 6.38 23.63 11.90
N ALA A 68 6.05 23.33 10.63
CA ALA A 68 6.46 22.09 9.99
C ALA A 68 7.98 22.00 9.82
N VAL A 69 8.63 23.09 9.35
CA VAL A 69 10.09 23.14 9.22
C VAL A 69 10.78 22.90 10.56
N LEU A 70 10.27 23.49 11.63
CA LEU A 70 10.83 23.34 12.98
C LEU A 70 10.64 21.91 13.53
N ILE A 71 9.49 21.29 13.33
CA ILE A 71 9.26 19.89 13.71
C ILE A 71 10.28 18.98 13.03
N ASP A 72 10.49 19.16 11.73
CA ASP A 72 11.45 18.39 10.95
C ASP A 72 12.90 18.59 11.41
N ARG A 73 13.24 19.78 11.89
CA ARG A 73 14.56 20.08 12.46
C ARG A 73 14.71 19.66 13.93
N GLY A 74 13.68 19.08 14.53
CA GLY A 74 13.68 18.58 15.90
C GLY A 74 13.17 19.58 16.95
N ALA A 75 12.87 20.83 16.60
CA ALA A 75 12.28 21.84 17.50
C ALA A 75 10.76 21.64 17.64
N ARG A 76 10.36 20.42 18.07
CA ARG A 76 8.97 19.95 18.05
C ARG A 76 8.01 20.82 18.85
N ALA A 77 8.40 21.26 20.03
CA ALA A 77 7.53 22.06 20.90
C ALA A 77 7.24 23.45 20.32
N GLU A 78 8.23 24.10 19.74
CA GLU A 78 8.06 25.40 19.07
C GLU A 78 7.22 25.23 17.80
N GLY A 79 7.53 24.22 16.98
CA GLY A 79 6.80 23.93 15.75
C GLY A 79 5.33 23.64 16.02
N LEU A 80 5.02 22.81 17.02
CA LEU A 80 3.64 22.49 17.40
C LEU A 80 2.88 23.75 17.84
N ARG A 81 3.50 24.63 18.66
CA ARG A 81 2.85 25.88 19.08
C ARG A 81 2.51 26.80 17.90
N LEU A 82 3.39 26.87 16.91
CA LEU A 82 3.14 27.67 15.70
C LEU A 82 1.99 27.09 14.87
N ILE A 83 1.97 25.78 14.66
CA ILE A 83 0.88 25.11 13.94
C ILE A 83 -0.45 25.30 14.68
N GLN A 84 -0.45 25.15 16.01
CA GLN A 84 -1.65 25.38 16.83
C GLN A 84 -2.13 26.82 16.68
N ARG A 85 -1.22 27.80 16.81
CA ARG A 85 -1.56 29.23 16.62
C ARG A 85 -2.15 29.51 15.24
N ALA A 86 -1.59 28.91 14.20
CA ALA A 86 -2.10 29.01 12.84
C ALA A 86 -3.51 28.41 12.70
N ALA A 87 -3.74 27.24 13.28
CA ALA A 87 -5.05 26.58 13.26
C ALA A 87 -6.10 27.41 14.05
N ASP A 88 -5.72 27.94 15.22
CA ASP A 88 -6.59 28.78 16.05
C ASP A 88 -6.93 30.13 15.36
N ALA A 89 -6.01 30.63 14.53
CA ALA A 89 -6.24 31.79 13.66
C ALA A 89 -7.07 31.45 12.40
N GLY A 90 -7.48 30.21 12.23
CA GLY A 90 -8.32 29.76 11.12
C GLY A 90 -7.57 29.54 9.81
N SER A 91 -6.23 29.39 9.82
CA SER A 91 -5.48 28.99 8.64
C SER A 91 -5.84 27.57 8.21
N ALA A 92 -6.27 27.37 6.97
CA ALA A 92 -6.57 26.06 6.42
C ALA A 92 -5.31 25.17 6.37
N GLU A 93 -4.14 25.72 6.09
CA GLU A 93 -2.86 25.00 6.15
C GLU A 93 -2.54 24.61 7.61
N GLY A 94 -2.79 25.50 8.59
CA GLY A 94 -2.59 25.23 10.01
C GLY A 94 -3.50 24.12 10.51
N GLU A 95 -4.79 24.18 10.20
CA GLU A 95 -5.77 23.13 10.52
C GLU A 95 -5.39 21.78 9.88
N HIS A 96 -5.00 21.77 8.59
CA HIS A 96 -4.55 20.58 7.91
C HIS A 96 -3.30 19.95 8.56
N ARG A 97 -2.30 20.76 8.93
CA ARG A 97 -1.08 20.26 9.59
C ARG A 97 -1.34 19.74 11.00
N LEU A 98 -2.17 20.42 11.75
CA LEU A 98 -2.57 19.97 13.07
C LEU A 98 -3.36 18.65 12.98
N ALA A 99 -4.23 18.52 11.98
CA ALA A 99 -4.93 17.27 11.68
C ALA A 99 -3.96 16.11 11.40
N LEU A 100 -2.91 16.33 10.60
CA LEU A 100 -1.88 15.32 10.34
C LEU A 100 -1.15 14.90 11.63
N ILE A 101 -0.84 15.83 12.52
CA ILE A 101 -0.21 15.54 13.82
C ILE A 101 -1.10 14.62 14.66
N TYR A 102 -2.42 14.93 14.77
CA TYR A 102 -3.36 14.05 15.47
C TYR A 102 -3.53 12.69 14.80
N ALA A 103 -3.59 12.64 13.48
CA ALA A 103 -3.77 11.40 12.73
C ALA A 103 -2.57 10.43 12.86
N ASN A 104 -1.36 10.98 12.94
CA ASN A 104 -0.13 10.19 13.02
C ASN A 104 0.36 9.94 14.45
N GLY A 105 -0.09 10.73 15.42
CA GLY A 105 0.45 10.70 16.78
C GLY A 105 1.87 11.26 16.82
N GLU A 106 2.09 12.46 16.27
CA GLU A 106 3.40 13.09 16.14
C GLU A 106 3.59 14.25 17.13
N ALA A 107 4.83 14.75 17.22
CA ALA A 107 5.22 15.91 18.02
C ALA A 107 4.84 15.84 19.52
N GLY A 108 4.68 14.61 20.06
CA GLY A 108 4.28 14.38 21.45
C GLY A 108 2.75 14.36 21.66
N ILE A 109 1.97 14.51 20.63
CA ILE A 109 0.51 14.40 20.65
C ILE A 109 0.11 12.94 20.41
N PRO A 110 -0.72 12.32 21.27
CA PRO A 110 -1.28 10.99 21.00
C PRO A 110 -2.17 11.02 19.75
N ARG A 111 -2.17 9.91 19.02
CA ARG A 111 -3.06 9.74 17.86
C ARG A 111 -4.53 9.90 18.27
N ASN A 112 -5.26 10.69 17.50
CA ASN A 112 -6.70 10.91 17.67
C ASN A 112 -7.35 11.14 16.30
N ASP A 113 -7.87 10.07 15.72
CA ASP A 113 -8.47 10.08 14.38
C ASP A 113 -9.74 10.97 14.31
N GLY A 114 -10.54 11.03 15.39
CA GLY A 114 -11.72 11.89 15.44
C GLY A 114 -11.35 13.37 15.40
N ARG A 115 -10.37 13.77 16.21
CA ARG A 115 -9.88 15.14 16.20
C ARG A 115 -9.20 15.53 14.87
N ALA A 116 -8.51 14.57 14.26
CA ALA A 116 -7.95 14.77 12.92
C ALA A 116 -9.05 15.01 11.88
N ALA A 117 -10.14 14.22 11.91
CA ALA A 117 -11.26 14.38 11.00
C ALA A 117 -11.92 15.76 11.11
N GLU A 118 -12.20 16.23 12.34
CA GLU A 118 -12.76 17.58 12.59
C GLU A 118 -11.89 18.70 11.99
N LEU A 119 -10.57 18.60 12.16
CA LEU A 119 -9.64 19.60 11.65
C LEU A 119 -9.49 19.53 10.13
N PHE A 120 -9.48 18.31 9.55
CA PHE A 120 -9.50 18.15 8.10
C PHE A 120 -10.79 18.72 7.50
N GLU A 121 -11.94 18.53 8.15
CA GLU A 121 -13.22 19.09 7.70
C GLU A 121 -13.18 20.62 7.64
N LYS A 122 -12.71 21.27 8.71
CA LYS A 122 -12.55 22.73 8.74
C LYS A 122 -11.67 23.24 7.60
N ALA A 123 -10.51 22.60 7.38
CA ALA A 123 -9.62 22.98 6.30
C ALA A 123 -10.21 22.67 4.91
N ALA A 124 -10.91 21.53 4.77
CA ALA A 124 -11.55 21.11 3.52
C ALA A 124 -12.69 22.04 3.09
N ASP A 125 -13.49 22.52 4.04
CA ASP A 125 -14.55 23.50 3.80
C ASP A 125 -13.99 24.85 3.30
N LYS A 126 -12.76 25.19 3.68
CA LYS A 126 -12.03 26.36 3.16
C LYS A 126 -11.37 26.10 1.80
N GLY A 127 -11.59 24.94 1.20
CA GLY A 127 -11.06 24.57 -0.12
C GLY A 127 -9.64 24.00 -0.09
N HIS A 128 -9.08 23.67 1.09
CA HIS A 128 -7.74 23.08 1.17
C HIS A 128 -7.73 21.66 0.58
N ARG A 129 -7.19 21.48 -0.63
CA ARG A 129 -7.30 20.26 -1.43
C ARG A 129 -6.77 19.01 -0.75
N ARG A 130 -5.63 19.11 -0.06
CA ARG A 130 -5.07 17.96 0.68
C ARG A 130 -5.94 17.57 1.88
N ALA A 131 -6.58 18.54 2.52
CA ALA A 131 -7.56 18.25 3.58
C ALA A 131 -8.80 17.55 2.99
N GLN A 132 -9.30 17.98 1.83
CA GLN A 132 -10.38 17.30 1.11
C GLN A 132 -10.03 15.85 0.77
N LEU A 133 -8.80 15.60 0.27
CA LEU A 133 -8.31 14.26 -0.03
C LEU A 133 -8.22 13.40 1.23
N ASN A 134 -7.66 13.94 2.32
CA ASN A 134 -7.53 13.23 3.58
C ASN A 134 -8.88 12.94 4.21
N LEU A 135 -9.79 13.92 4.26
CA LEU A 135 -11.14 13.74 4.79
C LEU A 135 -11.92 12.68 4.00
N GLY A 136 -11.90 12.76 2.66
CA GLY A 136 -12.50 11.76 1.81
C GLY A 136 -11.94 10.35 2.04
N THR A 137 -10.63 10.25 2.30
CA THR A 137 -9.98 8.97 2.66
C THR A 137 -10.41 8.47 4.04
N LEU A 138 -10.63 9.35 5.01
CA LEU A 138 -11.15 8.98 6.32
C LEU A 138 -12.58 8.43 6.23
N TYR A 139 -13.48 9.08 5.49
CA TYR A 139 -14.83 8.57 5.21
C TYR A 139 -14.80 7.23 4.46
N PHE A 140 -13.90 7.07 3.49
CA PHE A 140 -13.72 5.82 2.76
C PHE A 140 -13.33 4.64 3.68
N ARG A 141 -12.48 4.89 4.67
CA ARG A 141 -11.96 3.87 5.58
C ARG A 141 -12.79 3.71 6.86
N GLY A 142 -13.65 4.66 7.19
CA GLY A 142 -14.35 4.71 8.49
C GLY A 142 -13.39 4.99 9.64
N GLN A 143 -12.42 5.89 9.43
CA GLN A 143 -11.35 6.17 10.39
C GLN A 143 -11.57 7.54 11.03
N GLY A 144 -11.87 7.56 12.33
CA GLY A 144 -12.23 8.77 13.07
C GLY A 144 -13.64 9.30 12.77
N VAL A 145 -14.26 8.80 11.70
CA VAL A 145 -15.64 9.05 11.28
C VAL A 145 -16.27 7.73 10.83
N PRO A 146 -17.61 7.58 10.90
CA PRO A 146 -18.28 6.44 10.30
C PRO A 146 -17.95 6.29 8.80
N ARG A 147 -17.79 5.05 8.33
CA ARG A 147 -17.54 4.79 6.91
C ARG A 147 -18.74 5.25 6.07
N ASP A 148 -18.50 6.14 5.12
CA ASP A 148 -19.50 6.68 4.21
C ASP A 148 -18.91 6.91 2.82
N LEU A 149 -19.31 6.06 1.85
CA LEU A 149 -18.82 6.17 0.46
C LEU A 149 -19.39 7.37 -0.29
N ILE A 150 -20.54 7.90 0.11
CA ILE A 150 -21.12 9.09 -0.52
C ILE A 150 -20.29 10.30 -0.13
N GLN A 151 -20.06 10.50 1.17
CA GLN A 151 -19.21 11.57 1.67
C GLN A 151 -17.76 11.44 1.15
N ALA A 152 -17.23 10.21 1.14
CA ALA A 152 -15.90 9.95 0.60
C ALA A 152 -15.78 10.44 -0.85
N ARG A 153 -16.72 10.04 -1.72
CA ARG A 153 -16.73 10.46 -3.13
C ARG A 153 -16.89 11.96 -3.30
N ALA A 154 -17.80 12.58 -2.56
CA ALA A 154 -18.03 14.02 -2.63
C ALA A 154 -16.74 14.83 -2.30
N TRP A 155 -16.04 14.47 -1.25
CA TRP A 155 -14.78 15.13 -0.89
C TRP A 155 -13.65 14.82 -1.86
N LEU A 156 -13.54 13.55 -2.30
CA LEU A 156 -12.50 13.15 -3.26
C LEU A 156 -12.72 13.77 -4.65
N GLU A 157 -13.96 14.01 -5.06
CA GLU A 157 -14.27 14.76 -6.29
C GLU A 157 -13.76 16.19 -6.24
N LYS A 158 -14.00 16.90 -5.11
CA LYS A 158 -13.45 18.24 -4.90
C LYS A 158 -11.93 18.21 -4.96
N ALA A 159 -11.28 17.25 -4.28
CA ALA A 159 -9.84 17.11 -4.27
C ALA A 159 -9.26 16.78 -5.66
N ALA A 160 -9.98 16.02 -6.48
CA ALA A 160 -9.53 15.58 -7.81
C ALA A 160 -9.80 16.59 -8.92
N ALA A 161 -10.46 17.73 -8.63
CA ALA A 161 -10.90 18.69 -9.63
C ALA A 161 -9.76 19.20 -10.52
N ASP A 162 -8.57 19.43 -9.97
CA ASP A 162 -7.39 19.87 -10.71
C ASP A 162 -6.55 18.71 -11.26
N GLY A 163 -7.05 17.50 -11.10
CA GLY A 163 -6.40 16.31 -11.62
C GLY A 163 -5.17 15.88 -10.82
N ASP A 164 -5.11 16.14 -9.51
CA ASP A 164 -4.08 15.57 -8.64
C ASP A 164 -4.10 14.05 -8.73
N PRO A 165 -2.96 13.39 -9.03
CA PRO A 165 -2.92 11.95 -9.26
C PRO A 165 -3.29 11.12 -8.03
N TYR A 166 -3.02 11.59 -6.83
CA TYR A 166 -3.37 10.92 -5.58
C TYR A 166 -4.88 11.01 -5.31
N ALA A 167 -5.48 12.17 -5.57
CA ALA A 167 -6.91 12.38 -5.45
C ALA A 167 -7.70 11.58 -6.51
N LEU A 168 -7.21 11.56 -7.76
CA LEU A 168 -7.78 10.72 -8.81
C LEU A 168 -7.72 9.23 -8.44
N TYR A 169 -6.60 8.74 -7.91
CA TYR A 169 -6.46 7.36 -7.45
C TYR A 169 -7.41 7.04 -6.29
N ALA A 170 -7.48 7.92 -5.28
CA ALA A 170 -8.36 7.73 -4.12
C ALA A 170 -9.85 7.71 -4.55
N LEU A 171 -10.24 8.62 -5.45
CA LEU A 171 -11.58 8.64 -6.01
C LEU A 171 -11.87 7.38 -6.84
N GLY A 172 -10.93 6.92 -7.66
CA GLY A 172 -11.04 5.67 -8.41
C GLY A 172 -11.27 4.47 -7.50
N ARG A 173 -10.59 4.39 -6.37
CA ARG A 173 -10.84 3.37 -5.34
C ARG A 173 -12.26 3.48 -4.76
N ALA A 174 -12.68 4.67 -4.38
CA ALA A 174 -14.03 4.88 -3.85
C ALA A 174 -15.13 4.55 -4.87
N MET A 175 -14.88 4.78 -6.17
CA MET A 175 -15.80 4.41 -7.25
C MET A 175 -15.81 2.90 -7.53
N SER A 176 -14.74 2.18 -7.24
CA SER A 176 -14.65 0.72 -7.40
C SER A 176 -15.45 -0.06 -6.36
N GLU A 177 -15.84 0.55 -5.25
CA GLU A 177 -16.52 -0.11 -4.14
C GLU A 177 -18.00 0.19 -4.11
N SER A 178 -18.80 -0.80 -3.65
CA SER A 178 -20.22 -0.65 -3.33
C SER A 178 -20.41 -0.81 -1.83
N ALA A 179 -21.14 0.14 -1.22
CA ALA A 179 -21.73 0.00 0.10
C ALA A 179 -23.05 0.78 0.09
N PRO A 180 -24.21 0.12 0.29
CA PRO A 180 -25.47 0.81 0.22
C PRO A 180 -25.50 2.08 1.10
N PRO A 181 -26.06 3.22 0.58
CA PRO A 181 -26.73 3.37 -0.70
C PRO A 181 -25.80 3.59 -1.91
N ALA A 182 -24.47 3.68 -1.75
CA ALA A 182 -23.54 3.93 -2.86
C ALA A 182 -23.27 2.65 -3.68
N THR A 183 -23.40 2.73 -4.99
CA THR A 183 -23.09 1.66 -5.94
C THR A 183 -21.72 1.86 -6.60
N ALA A 184 -21.02 0.77 -6.95
CA ALA A 184 -19.78 0.87 -7.71
C ALA A 184 -20.01 1.43 -9.11
N ASP A 185 -19.06 2.21 -9.59
CA ASP A 185 -18.96 2.67 -10.97
C ASP A 185 -17.58 2.29 -11.53
N PRO A 186 -17.41 1.04 -12.00
CA PRO A 186 -16.12 0.57 -12.47
C PRO A 186 -15.66 1.27 -13.76
N ALA A 187 -16.56 1.80 -14.58
CA ALA A 187 -16.18 2.53 -15.79
C ALA A 187 -15.52 3.87 -15.43
N ARG A 188 -16.13 4.61 -14.51
CA ARG A 188 -15.56 5.83 -13.97
C ARG A 188 -14.25 5.57 -13.21
N ALA A 189 -14.19 4.49 -12.43
CA ALA A 189 -12.98 4.08 -11.73
C ALA A 189 -11.82 3.82 -12.70
N ALA A 190 -12.05 3.13 -13.82
CA ALA A 190 -11.04 2.86 -14.83
C ALA A 190 -10.49 4.15 -15.45
N ASP A 191 -11.37 5.14 -15.81
CA ASP A 191 -10.91 6.44 -16.31
C ASP A 191 -10.08 7.19 -15.28
N LEU A 192 -10.50 7.21 -14.03
CA LEU A 192 -9.77 7.87 -12.94
C LEU A 192 -8.39 7.23 -12.71
N PHE A 193 -8.31 5.91 -12.71
CA PHE A 193 -7.01 5.21 -12.59
C PHE A 193 -6.13 5.47 -13.82
N ARG A 194 -6.68 5.47 -15.04
CA ARG A 194 -5.92 5.83 -16.25
C ARG A 194 -5.32 7.22 -16.13
N ARG A 195 -6.13 8.24 -15.81
CA ARG A 195 -5.68 9.63 -15.65
C ARG A 195 -4.62 9.79 -14.55
N ALA A 196 -4.78 9.09 -13.43
CA ALA A 196 -3.78 9.08 -12.36
C ALA A 196 -2.46 8.41 -12.81
N ALA A 197 -2.55 7.29 -13.55
CA ALA A 197 -1.40 6.55 -14.08
C ALA A 197 -0.62 7.37 -15.12
N GLU A 198 -1.30 8.06 -16.03
CA GLU A 198 -0.71 8.97 -17.02
C GLU A 198 0.08 10.11 -16.34
N LYS A 199 -0.31 10.48 -15.12
CA LYS A 199 0.40 11.47 -14.28
C LYS A 199 1.44 10.85 -13.33
N GLY A 200 1.79 9.58 -13.54
CA GLY A 200 2.87 8.91 -12.81
C GLY A 200 2.46 8.24 -11.49
N HIS A 201 1.17 8.06 -11.20
CA HIS A 201 0.73 7.32 -10.02
C HIS A 201 0.78 5.80 -10.28
N MET A 202 1.82 5.13 -9.85
CA MET A 202 2.10 3.74 -10.22
C MET A 202 1.12 2.72 -9.66
N LEU A 203 0.54 2.94 -8.47
CA LEU A 203 -0.55 2.09 -7.98
C LEU A 203 -1.82 2.23 -8.84
N ALA A 204 -2.05 3.40 -9.43
CA ALA A 204 -3.13 3.56 -10.40
C ALA A 204 -2.83 2.81 -11.71
N ALA A 205 -1.57 2.81 -12.16
CA ALA A 205 -1.14 2.02 -13.32
C ALA A 205 -1.38 0.51 -13.09
N LEU A 206 -1.06 0.01 -11.89
CA LEU A 206 -1.37 -1.36 -11.48
C LEU A 206 -2.89 -1.63 -11.56
N ARG A 207 -3.72 -0.80 -10.93
CA ARG A 207 -5.19 -0.98 -10.92
C ARG A 207 -5.78 -0.90 -12.31
N TYR A 208 -5.37 0.08 -13.10
CA TYR A 208 -5.84 0.25 -14.48
C TYR A 208 -5.45 -0.94 -15.36
N GLY A 209 -4.20 -1.42 -15.25
CA GLY A 209 -3.74 -2.60 -15.96
C GLY A 209 -4.53 -3.87 -15.59
N MET A 210 -4.86 -4.07 -14.31
CA MET A 210 -5.71 -5.18 -13.87
C MET A 210 -7.12 -5.08 -14.49
N MET A 211 -7.74 -3.89 -14.45
CA MET A 211 -9.07 -3.66 -15.03
C MET A 211 -9.09 -3.91 -16.54
N LEU A 212 -8.05 -3.49 -17.27
CA LEU A 212 -7.86 -3.79 -18.69
C LEU A 212 -7.75 -5.29 -18.96
N GLY A 213 -6.98 -6.00 -18.13
CA GLY A 213 -6.76 -7.44 -18.27
C GLY A 213 -8.01 -8.28 -18.01
N GLU A 214 -8.87 -7.83 -17.12
CA GLU A 214 -10.11 -8.51 -16.73
C GLU A 214 -11.33 -8.02 -17.54
N GLY A 215 -11.29 -6.81 -18.11
CA GLY A 215 -12.41 -6.18 -18.78
C GLY A 215 -13.43 -5.61 -17.81
N VAL A 216 -13.00 -5.15 -16.64
CA VAL A 216 -13.88 -4.59 -15.60
C VAL A 216 -14.06 -3.09 -15.82
N GLY A 217 -15.30 -2.67 -16.16
CA GLY A 217 -15.63 -1.27 -16.44
C GLY A 217 -15.04 -0.71 -17.74
N ILE A 218 -14.25 -1.49 -18.46
CA ILE A 218 -13.59 -1.12 -19.71
C ILE A 218 -13.48 -2.36 -20.61
N ARG A 219 -13.38 -2.16 -21.92
CA ARG A 219 -13.12 -3.27 -22.85
C ARG A 219 -11.79 -3.96 -22.50
N LYS A 220 -11.82 -5.28 -22.43
CA LYS A 220 -10.62 -6.10 -22.20
C LYS A 220 -9.58 -5.82 -23.28
N ASP A 221 -8.36 -5.51 -22.84
CA ASP A 221 -7.18 -5.34 -23.69
C ASP A 221 -5.93 -5.90 -22.95
N VAL A 222 -5.55 -7.11 -23.34
CA VAL A 222 -4.42 -7.83 -22.71
C VAL A 222 -3.09 -7.14 -22.98
N ALA A 223 -2.89 -6.60 -24.18
CA ALA A 223 -1.64 -5.93 -24.55
C ALA A 223 -1.46 -4.62 -23.77
N ALA A 224 -2.50 -3.79 -23.72
CA ALA A 224 -2.49 -2.58 -22.91
C ALA A 224 -2.33 -2.91 -21.41
N ALA A 225 -3.00 -3.96 -20.91
CA ALA A 225 -2.85 -4.41 -19.53
C ALA A 225 -1.39 -4.73 -19.20
N GLN A 226 -0.72 -5.54 -20.04
CA GLN A 226 0.70 -5.87 -19.84
C GLN A 226 1.59 -4.64 -19.82
N HIS A 227 1.33 -3.66 -20.70
CA HIS A 227 2.09 -2.42 -20.73
C HIS A 227 2.02 -1.66 -19.40
N TRP A 228 0.81 -1.43 -18.86
CA TRP A 228 0.59 -0.69 -17.62
C TRP A 228 1.11 -1.45 -16.39
N LEU A 229 0.91 -2.75 -16.35
CA LEU A 229 1.41 -3.61 -15.27
C LEU A 229 2.95 -3.65 -15.25
N ALA A 230 3.59 -3.73 -16.43
CA ALA A 230 5.05 -3.68 -16.53
C ALA A 230 5.60 -2.29 -16.18
N MET A 231 4.86 -1.21 -16.49
CA MET A 231 5.21 0.13 -16.05
C MET A 231 5.18 0.22 -14.53
N ALA A 232 4.12 -0.26 -13.87
CA ALA A 232 4.01 -0.30 -12.43
C ALA A 232 5.17 -1.08 -11.79
N GLN A 233 5.47 -2.28 -12.32
CA GLN A 233 6.56 -3.14 -11.83
C GLN A 233 7.93 -2.45 -11.92
N ARG A 234 8.27 -1.86 -13.08
CA ARG A 234 9.56 -1.16 -13.27
C ARG A 234 9.72 0.07 -12.37
N ASN A 235 8.62 0.66 -11.93
CA ASN A 235 8.61 1.81 -11.04
C ASN A 235 8.32 1.45 -9.57
N GLY A 236 8.67 0.24 -9.14
CA GLY A 236 8.71 -0.14 -7.74
C GLY A 236 7.41 -0.71 -7.18
N ILE A 237 6.48 -1.14 -8.04
CA ILE A 237 5.25 -1.86 -7.64
C ILE A 237 5.36 -3.31 -8.12
N PRO A 238 6.00 -4.20 -7.34
CA PRO A 238 6.32 -5.58 -7.79
C PRO A 238 5.08 -6.45 -8.00
N GLU A 239 3.92 -6.07 -7.45
CA GLU A 239 2.63 -6.70 -7.73
C GLU A 239 2.25 -6.61 -9.21
N GLY A 240 2.82 -5.70 -9.97
CA GLY A 240 2.69 -5.64 -11.43
C GLY A 240 3.19 -6.91 -12.11
N ALA A 241 4.31 -7.47 -11.64
CA ALA A 241 4.82 -8.75 -12.15
C ALA A 241 3.88 -9.91 -11.83
N LEU A 242 3.36 -9.98 -10.59
CA LEU A 242 2.35 -10.98 -10.23
C LEU A 242 1.11 -10.88 -11.13
N ALA A 243 0.61 -9.68 -11.35
CA ALA A 243 -0.58 -9.45 -12.18
C ALA A 243 -0.35 -9.84 -13.65
N ILE A 244 0.83 -9.62 -14.21
CA ILE A 244 1.19 -10.09 -15.57
C ILE A 244 1.22 -11.62 -15.60
N GLY A 245 1.84 -12.26 -14.61
CA GLY A 245 1.86 -13.72 -14.51
C GLY A 245 0.44 -14.30 -14.47
N ASP A 246 -0.45 -13.70 -13.67
CA ASP A 246 -1.85 -14.10 -13.57
C ASP A 246 -2.63 -13.89 -14.88
N LEU A 247 -2.38 -12.79 -15.55
CA LEU A 247 -3.00 -12.48 -16.83
C LEU A 247 -2.63 -13.53 -17.89
N LEU A 248 -1.35 -13.89 -17.97
CA LEU A 248 -0.85 -14.93 -18.88
C LEU A 248 -1.40 -16.31 -18.53
N ALA A 249 -1.40 -16.67 -17.25
CA ALA A 249 -1.90 -17.98 -16.78
C ALA A 249 -3.41 -18.16 -17.00
N ARG A 250 -4.20 -17.08 -17.02
CA ARG A 250 -5.65 -17.10 -17.28
C ARG A 250 -6.00 -16.96 -18.77
N THR A 251 -5.02 -16.71 -19.64
CA THR A 251 -5.28 -16.61 -21.07
C THR A 251 -5.74 -17.97 -21.60
N PRO A 252 -6.88 -18.06 -22.32
CA PRO A 252 -7.40 -19.31 -22.81
C PRO A 252 -6.36 -20.07 -23.66
N ALA A 253 -6.26 -21.37 -23.44
CA ALA A 253 -5.38 -22.21 -24.21
C ALA A 253 -5.71 -22.16 -25.70
N SER A 254 -4.71 -21.98 -26.54
CA SER A 254 -4.85 -22.08 -27.98
C SER A 254 -4.78 -23.56 -28.42
N ARG A 255 -5.07 -23.84 -29.69
CA ARG A 255 -4.88 -25.17 -30.26
C ARG A 255 -3.39 -25.54 -30.41
N ASP A 256 -2.53 -24.52 -30.39
CA ASP A 256 -1.07 -24.70 -30.45
C ASP A 256 -0.51 -24.99 -29.05
N LYS A 257 -0.09 -26.25 -28.84
CA LYS A 257 0.51 -26.72 -27.59
C LYS A 257 1.83 -26.02 -27.29
N ALA A 258 2.61 -25.68 -28.30
CA ALA A 258 3.91 -25.01 -28.11
C ALA A 258 3.70 -23.57 -27.65
N ALA A 259 2.72 -22.86 -28.23
CA ALA A 259 2.34 -21.53 -27.78
C ALA A 259 1.83 -21.54 -26.33
N ASN A 260 1.03 -22.53 -25.94
CA ASN A 260 0.55 -22.66 -24.56
C ASN A 260 1.71 -22.93 -23.58
N ALA A 261 2.65 -23.81 -23.95
CA ALA A 261 3.83 -24.07 -23.12
C ALA A 261 4.71 -22.83 -22.96
N GLN A 262 4.91 -22.07 -24.03
CA GLN A 262 5.66 -20.82 -23.98
C GLN A 262 4.96 -19.75 -23.13
N MET A 263 3.64 -19.66 -23.21
CA MET A 263 2.85 -18.73 -22.40
C MET A 263 2.94 -19.09 -20.92
N LEU A 264 2.83 -20.39 -20.59
CA LEU A 264 2.99 -20.86 -19.20
C LEU A 264 4.39 -20.54 -18.67
N LYS A 265 5.44 -20.82 -19.46
CA LYS A 265 6.82 -20.48 -19.10
C LYS A 265 6.97 -18.97 -18.85
N SER A 266 6.35 -18.16 -19.69
CA SER A 266 6.37 -16.69 -19.51
C SER A 266 5.64 -16.27 -18.22
N ALA A 267 4.51 -16.88 -17.89
CA ALA A 267 3.79 -16.64 -16.63
C ALA A 267 4.67 -16.96 -15.40
N ILE A 268 5.37 -18.10 -15.45
CA ILE A 268 6.25 -18.52 -14.36
C ILE A 268 7.45 -17.57 -14.20
N ASN A 269 8.04 -17.10 -15.30
CA ASN A 269 9.11 -16.08 -15.22
C ASN A 269 8.62 -14.80 -14.53
N TRP A 270 7.39 -14.38 -14.76
CA TRP A 270 6.81 -13.23 -14.08
C TRP A 270 6.52 -13.52 -12.60
N TYR A 271 6.08 -14.71 -12.24
CA TYR A 271 5.97 -15.12 -10.85
C TYR A 271 7.33 -15.14 -10.14
N GLU A 272 8.39 -15.55 -10.85
CA GLU A 272 9.76 -15.51 -10.32
C GLU A 272 10.21 -14.06 -10.06
N VAL A 273 9.93 -13.13 -10.98
CA VAL A 273 10.19 -11.69 -10.76
C VAL A 273 9.46 -11.18 -9.51
N ALA A 274 8.17 -11.52 -9.36
CA ALA A 274 7.38 -11.13 -8.19
C ALA A 274 7.89 -11.79 -6.91
N ALA A 275 8.25 -13.07 -6.96
CA ALA A 275 8.76 -13.84 -5.82
C ALA A 275 10.10 -13.30 -5.31
N ASN A 276 11.03 -13.01 -6.24
CA ASN A 276 12.33 -12.42 -5.93
C ASN A 276 12.21 -10.99 -5.37
N ALA A 277 11.17 -10.26 -5.76
CA ALA A 277 10.85 -8.96 -5.19
C ALA A 277 10.11 -9.03 -3.84
N GLY A 278 9.87 -10.25 -3.30
CA GLY A 278 9.28 -10.43 -1.99
C GLY A 278 7.74 -10.50 -1.97
N VAL A 279 7.05 -10.58 -3.11
CA VAL A 279 5.58 -10.68 -3.18
C VAL A 279 5.13 -12.07 -2.70
N PRO A 280 4.39 -12.20 -1.56
CA PRO A 280 4.05 -13.51 -1.00
C PRO A 280 3.25 -14.39 -1.95
N SER A 281 2.27 -13.82 -2.65
CA SER A 281 1.48 -14.56 -3.63
C SER A 281 2.31 -15.00 -4.85
N GLY A 282 3.32 -14.21 -5.25
CA GLY A 282 4.29 -14.59 -6.28
C GLY A 282 5.14 -15.77 -5.84
N GLN A 283 5.66 -15.75 -4.61
CA GLN A 283 6.40 -16.85 -3.99
C GLN A 283 5.57 -18.13 -3.94
N PHE A 284 4.30 -18.03 -3.52
CA PHE A 284 3.38 -19.16 -3.48
C PHE A 284 3.12 -19.76 -4.87
N LYS A 285 2.88 -18.92 -5.88
CA LYS A 285 2.64 -19.39 -7.26
C LYS A 285 3.88 -20.02 -7.90
N LEU A 286 5.06 -19.48 -7.63
CA LEU A 286 6.33 -20.06 -8.06
C LEU A 286 6.57 -21.41 -7.37
N ALA A 287 6.27 -21.52 -6.07
CA ALA A 287 6.34 -22.78 -5.34
C ALA A 287 5.43 -23.85 -5.95
N ASN A 288 4.18 -23.50 -6.29
CA ASN A 288 3.25 -24.40 -7.00
C ASN A 288 3.84 -24.88 -8.32
N ALA A 289 4.48 -24.00 -9.09
CA ALA A 289 5.11 -24.35 -10.36
C ALA A 289 6.24 -25.37 -10.18
N TYR A 290 7.13 -25.18 -9.19
CA TYR A 290 8.19 -26.12 -8.86
C TYR A 290 7.64 -27.46 -8.36
N LEU A 291 6.59 -27.45 -7.53
CA LEU A 291 5.98 -28.67 -7.01
C LEU A 291 5.37 -29.53 -8.13
N ALA A 292 4.67 -28.88 -9.06
CA ALA A 292 3.99 -29.52 -10.17
C ALA A 292 4.90 -29.84 -11.38
N GLY A 293 6.03 -29.13 -11.52
CA GLY A 293 6.84 -29.15 -12.74
C GLY A 293 6.19 -28.41 -13.90
N SER A 294 5.38 -27.42 -13.61
CA SER A 294 4.61 -26.65 -14.61
C SER A 294 5.42 -25.47 -15.10
N GLY A 295 5.88 -25.50 -16.37
CA GLY A 295 6.70 -24.44 -16.97
C GLY A 295 8.14 -24.36 -16.45
N VAL A 296 8.49 -25.14 -15.42
CA VAL A 296 9.83 -25.34 -14.84
C VAL A 296 10.04 -26.81 -14.53
N THR A 297 11.28 -27.25 -14.37
CA THR A 297 11.58 -28.59 -13.90
C THR A 297 11.03 -28.80 -12.49
N ARG A 298 10.37 -29.93 -12.25
CA ARG A 298 9.85 -30.26 -10.93
C ARG A 298 10.96 -30.31 -9.89
N ASP A 299 10.83 -29.53 -8.83
CA ASP A 299 11.77 -29.44 -7.73
C ASP A 299 11.03 -29.19 -6.40
N PRO A 300 10.69 -30.26 -5.65
CA PRO A 300 10.01 -30.09 -4.36
C PRO A 300 10.82 -29.31 -3.31
N ALA A 301 12.15 -29.34 -3.38
CA ALA A 301 12.98 -28.59 -2.43
C ALA A 301 12.86 -27.08 -2.67
N GLN A 302 12.89 -26.64 -3.94
CA GLN A 302 12.58 -25.26 -4.31
C GLN A 302 11.15 -24.87 -3.92
N ALA A 303 10.19 -25.76 -4.14
CA ALA A 303 8.81 -25.51 -3.73
C ALA A 303 8.71 -25.26 -2.21
N GLN A 304 9.36 -26.10 -1.39
CA GLN A 304 9.39 -25.91 0.07
C GLN A 304 10.04 -24.58 0.47
N LEU A 305 11.13 -24.20 -0.17
CA LEU A 305 11.81 -22.94 0.09
C LEU A 305 10.88 -21.73 -0.16
N TRP A 306 10.21 -21.71 -1.31
CA TRP A 306 9.33 -20.61 -1.69
C TRP A 306 8.03 -20.57 -0.87
N TYR A 307 7.44 -21.72 -0.57
CA TYR A 307 6.32 -21.78 0.39
C TYR A 307 6.74 -21.26 1.76
N GLY A 308 7.95 -21.63 2.22
CA GLY A 308 8.48 -21.16 3.49
C GLY A 308 8.57 -19.64 3.58
N ARG A 309 9.09 -18.98 2.53
CA ARG A 309 9.15 -17.50 2.45
C ARG A 309 7.76 -16.88 2.51
N ALA A 310 6.83 -17.37 1.70
CA ALA A 310 5.46 -16.87 1.70
C ALA A 310 4.73 -17.13 3.03
N ALA A 311 4.94 -18.30 3.64
CA ALA A 311 4.36 -18.67 4.93
C ALA A 311 4.88 -17.77 6.07
N GLN A 312 6.17 -17.43 6.05
CA GLN A 312 6.78 -16.51 7.01
C GLN A 312 6.20 -15.10 6.90
N GLN A 313 5.75 -14.68 5.74
CA GLN A 313 5.04 -13.43 5.53
C GLN A 313 3.57 -13.49 5.96
N GLY A 314 3.09 -14.66 6.39
CA GLY A 314 1.74 -14.84 6.92
C GLY A 314 0.70 -15.21 5.87
N LEU A 315 1.10 -15.66 4.66
CA LEU A 315 0.16 -16.10 3.62
C LEU A 315 -0.45 -17.46 4.00
N PRO A 316 -1.78 -17.55 4.29
CA PRO A 316 -2.39 -18.78 4.82
C PRO A 316 -2.31 -19.96 3.87
N GLU A 317 -2.44 -19.73 2.57
CA GLU A 317 -2.32 -20.76 1.53
C GLU A 317 -0.92 -21.39 1.52
N ALA A 318 0.11 -20.55 1.68
CA ALA A 318 1.49 -21.02 1.75
C ALA A 318 1.78 -21.76 3.08
N GLN A 319 1.20 -21.29 4.18
CA GLN A 319 1.31 -21.97 5.48
C GLN A 319 0.69 -23.35 5.43
N GLN A 320 -0.49 -23.50 4.81
CA GLN A 320 -1.12 -24.82 4.61
C GLN A 320 -0.26 -25.72 3.71
N ALA A 321 0.18 -25.21 2.55
CA ALA A 321 0.99 -25.99 1.61
C ALA A 321 2.30 -26.47 2.24
N LEU A 322 3.00 -25.59 2.97
CA LEU A 322 4.21 -25.92 3.70
C LEU A 322 3.95 -26.99 4.78
N GLY A 323 2.88 -26.81 5.55
CA GLY A 323 2.48 -27.80 6.57
C GLY A 323 2.23 -29.18 5.98
N ILE A 324 1.53 -29.28 4.84
CA ILE A 324 1.31 -30.53 4.14
C ILE A 324 2.63 -31.13 3.63
N MET A 325 3.52 -30.33 3.06
CA MET A 325 4.82 -30.83 2.57
C MET A 325 5.70 -31.38 3.69
N LEU A 326 5.76 -30.71 4.83
CA LEU A 326 6.51 -31.16 6.01
C LEU A 326 5.89 -32.41 6.64
N LEU A 327 4.58 -32.58 6.55
CA LEU A 327 3.90 -33.77 7.02
C LEU A 327 4.19 -35.00 6.15
N THR A 328 4.15 -34.80 4.82
CA THR A 328 4.28 -35.87 3.85
C THR A 328 5.73 -36.21 3.50
N GLY A 329 6.68 -35.39 3.87
CA GLY A 329 8.08 -35.51 3.47
C GLY A 329 8.30 -35.31 1.97
N THR A 330 7.44 -34.59 1.29
CA THR A 330 7.48 -34.40 -0.18
C THR A 330 8.83 -33.84 -0.67
N ALA A 331 9.54 -33.08 0.14
CA ALA A 331 10.90 -32.59 -0.13
C ALA A 331 11.99 -33.38 0.57
N GLY A 332 11.68 -34.59 1.06
CA GLY A 332 12.66 -35.55 1.62
C GLY A 332 12.72 -35.60 3.16
N VAL A 333 12.17 -34.57 3.87
CA VAL A 333 12.21 -34.52 5.33
C VAL A 333 10.79 -34.31 5.87
N THR A 334 10.44 -35.10 6.91
CA THR A 334 9.21 -34.91 7.67
C THR A 334 9.47 -34.17 8.97
N ASP A 335 8.65 -33.17 9.29
CA ASP A 335 8.62 -32.50 10.60
C ASP A 335 7.17 -32.28 11.04
N PRO A 336 6.61 -33.23 11.81
CA PRO A 336 5.24 -33.13 12.26
C PRO A 336 4.95 -31.93 13.18
N VAL A 337 5.92 -31.48 13.95
CA VAL A 337 5.77 -30.32 14.85
C VAL A 337 5.65 -29.03 14.05
N GLU A 338 6.60 -28.81 13.14
CA GLU A 338 6.55 -27.67 12.23
C GLU A 338 5.33 -27.75 11.30
N ALA A 339 4.97 -28.92 10.80
CA ALA A 339 3.77 -29.12 10.00
C ALA A 339 2.51 -28.67 10.76
N PHE A 340 2.34 -29.11 12.00
CA PHE A 340 1.19 -28.74 12.83
C PHE A 340 1.17 -27.24 13.13
N LYS A 341 2.32 -26.63 13.42
CA LYS A 341 2.45 -25.17 13.61
C LYS A 341 1.95 -24.40 12.40
N TRP A 342 2.39 -24.75 11.19
CA TRP A 342 2.01 -24.05 9.98
C TRP A 342 0.53 -24.24 9.65
N LEU A 343 -0.03 -25.44 9.85
CA LEU A 343 -1.46 -25.70 9.67
C LEU A 343 -2.31 -24.90 10.69
N TYR A 344 -1.86 -24.81 11.93
CA TYR A 344 -2.51 -23.99 12.96
C TYR A 344 -2.52 -22.51 12.60
N LEU A 345 -1.40 -21.98 12.07
CA LEU A 345 -1.31 -20.61 11.60
C LEU A 345 -2.21 -20.35 10.39
N ALA A 346 -2.26 -21.27 9.44
CA ALA A 346 -3.14 -21.18 8.27
C ALA A 346 -4.63 -21.11 8.67
N GLU A 347 -5.06 -21.91 9.66
CA GLU A 347 -6.42 -21.85 10.22
C GLU A 347 -6.69 -20.48 10.85
N ARG A 348 -5.77 -19.99 11.68
CA ARG A 348 -5.91 -18.66 12.30
C ARG A 348 -5.91 -17.53 11.26
N GLY A 349 -5.22 -17.72 10.14
CA GLY A 349 -5.24 -16.85 8.98
C GLY A 349 -6.51 -16.93 8.13
N GLY A 350 -7.47 -17.80 8.51
CA GLY A 350 -8.76 -17.95 7.83
C GLY A 350 -8.75 -18.89 6.63
N HIS A 351 -7.73 -19.75 6.45
CA HIS A 351 -7.74 -20.73 5.35
C HIS A 351 -8.83 -21.78 5.58
N PRO A 352 -9.81 -21.96 4.66
CA PRO A 352 -11.04 -22.74 4.92
C PRO A 352 -10.79 -24.23 5.21
N GLU A 353 -9.76 -24.81 4.59
CA GLU A 353 -9.47 -26.26 4.71
C GLU A 353 -8.39 -26.56 5.76
N ALA A 354 -7.68 -25.55 6.28
CA ALA A 354 -6.54 -25.77 7.16
C ALA A 354 -6.91 -26.50 8.44
N ARG A 355 -8.08 -26.21 9.00
CA ARG A 355 -8.59 -26.89 10.19
C ARG A 355 -8.77 -28.40 9.98
N ALA A 356 -9.45 -28.78 8.88
CA ALA A 356 -9.71 -30.19 8.59
C ALA A 356 -8.41 -30.99 8.37
N VAL A 357 -7.42 -30.35 7.72
CA VAL A 357 -6.08 -30.96 7.53
C VAL A 357 -5.37 -31.08 8.87
N ARG A 358 -5.34 -30.02 9.68
CA ARG A 358 -4.72 -30.00 11.00
C ARG A 358 -5.32 -31.10 11.92
N ASP A 359 -6.62 -31.22 11.97
CA ASP A 359 -7.30 -32.19 12.86
C ASP A 359 -6.93 -33.63 12.46
N LYS A 360 -6.93 -33.95 11.15
CA LYS A 360 -6.45 -35.26 10.66
C LYS A 360 -4.99 -35.56 11.02
N VAL A 361 -4.17 -34.51 11.10
CA VAL A 361 -2.75 -34.61 11.49
C VAL A 361 -2.63 -34.72 13.00
N GLY A 362 -3.46 -33.98 13.74
CA GLY A 362 -3.46 -33.94 15.20
C GLY A 362 -3.57 -35.33 15.83
N ASP A 363 -4.36 -36.25 15.24
CA ASP A 363 -4.51 -37.61 15.71
C ASP A 363 -3.20 -38.43 15.61
N LYS A 364 -2.27 -38.01 14.75
CA LYS A 364 -0.97 -38.69 14.53
C LYS A 364 0.20 -38.00 15.24
N VAL A 365 -0.02 -36.84 15.81
CA VAL A 365 1.03 -36.05 16.49
C VAL A 365 0.80 -36.16 18.01
N PRO A 366 1.81 -36.60 18.81
CA PRO A 366 1.69 -36.69 20.26
C PRO A 366 1.27 -35.34 20.89
N ASP A 367 0.48 -35.40 21.96
CA ASP A 367 -0.02 -34.20 22.67
C ASP A 367 1.06 -33.21 23.07
N ARG A 368 2.20 -33.74 23.50
CA ARG A 368 3.38 -32.91 23.84
C ARG A 368 3.84 -32.07 22.65
N ASP A 369 3.87 -32.67 21.47
CA ASP A 369 4.37 -32.04 20.25
C ASP A 369 3.33 -31.06 19.68
N ARG A 370 2.04 -31.37 19.81
CA ARG A 370 0.95 -30.43 19.50
C ARG A 370 1.02 -29.17 20.34
N LYS A 371 1.16 -29.30 21.67
CA LYS A 371 1.33 -28.17 22.59
C LYS A 371 2.56 -27.32 22.24
N LYS A 372 3.68 -27.98 21.89
CA LYS A 372 4.88 -27.27 21.43
C LYS A 372 4.64 -26.50 20.14
N ALA A 373 3.97 -27.10 19.15
CA ALA A 373 3.63 -26.44 17.90
C ALA A 373 2.70 -25.25 18.07
N GLU A 374 1.69 -25.38 18.95
CA GLU A 374 0.77 -24.28 19.29
C GLU A 374 1.50 -23.12 19.97
N ALA A 375 2.43 -23.41 20.88
CA ALA A 375 3.25 -22.37 21.53
C ALA A 375 4.13 -21.64 20.50
N LEU A 376 4.75 -22.37 19.56
CA LEU A 376 5.51 -21.79 18.46
C LEU A 376 4.62 -20.92 17.55
N ALA A 377 3.38 -21.36 17.27
CA ALA A 377 2.43 -20.60 16.47
C ALA A 377 1.94 -19.32 17.18
N GLN A 378 1.74 -19.38 18.51
CA GLN A 378 1.37 -18.19 19.30
C GLN A 378 2.50 -17.15 19.35
N ALA A 379 3.75 -17.61 19.38
CA ALA A 379 4.93 -16.74 19.35
C ALA A 379 5.26 -16.21 17.95
N PHE A 380 4.63 -16.77 16.89
CA PHE A 380 4.93 -16.40 15.52
C PHE A 380 4.56 -14.95 15.21
N LYS A 381 5.50 -14.23 14.61
CA LYS A 381 5.30 -12.89 14.06
C LYS A 381 5.66 -12.91 12.59
N PRO A 382 4.74 -12.57 11.69
CA PRO A 382 5.05 -12.49 10.27
C PRO A 382 6.22 -11.54 10.00
N THR A 383 7.10 -11.96 9.09
CA THR A 383 8.23 -11.16 8.63
C THR A 383 7.95 -10.76 7.18
N TYR A 384 7.68 -9.49 6.96
CA TYR A 384 7.31 -8.98 5.63
C TYR A 384 8.56 -8.56 4.85
N GLU A 385 8.69 -9.03 3.61
CA GLU A 385 9.75 -8.64 2.67
C GLU A 385 9.42 -7.32 1.96
N LEU A 386 8.13 -6.97 1.89
CA LEU A 386 7.63 -5.69 1.35
C LEU A 386 6.83 -4.92 2.40
N PRO A 387 6.83 -3.57 2.34
CA PRO A 387 5.89 -2.77 3.12
C PRO A 387 4.46 -3.13 2.74
N ARG A 388 3.61 -3.42 3.72
CA ARG A 388 2.18 -3.62 3.47
C ARG A 388 1.52 -2.29 3.14
N GLU A 389 0.48 -2.29 2.29
CA GLU A 389 -0.37 -1.12 2.03
C GLU A 389 -0.94 -0.53 3.34
N GLU A 390 -1.21 -1.38 4.34
CA GLU A 390 -1.65 -0.99 5.69
C GLU A 390 -0.56 -0.29 6.52
N THR A 391 0.72 -0.51 6.19
CA THR A 391 1.86 0.13 6.85
C THR A 391 2.35 1.37 6.12
N LEU A 392 1.84 1.62 4.90
CA LEU A 392 2.03 2.88 4.20
C LEU A 392 1.39 4.01 5.02
N PRO A 393 1.94 5.23 4.96
CA PRO A 393 1.33 6.36 5.64
C PRO A 393 -0.16 6.41 5.29
N ARG A 394 -1.01 6.33 6.31
CA ARG A 394 -2.47 6.24 6.12
C ARG A 394 -3.05 7.50 5.50
N LEU A 395 -2.32 8.59 5.60
CA LEU A 395 -2.62 9.89 5.03
C LEU A 395 -1.45 10.32 4.16
N ILE A 396 -1.73 11.06 3.11
CA ILE A 396 -0.71 11.51 2.18
C ILE A 396 0.17 12.53 2.91
N PRO A 397 1.45 12.21 3.20
CA PRO A 397 2.38 13.16 3.79
C PRO A 397 2.64 14.30 2.79
N PRO A 398 3.19 15.42 3.23
CA PRO A 398 3.77 16.38 2.31
C PRO A 398 4.78 15.67 1.38
N PRO A 399 4.97 16.13 0.15
CA PRO A 399 5.86 15.47 -0.79
C PRO A 399 7.23 15.24 -0.13
N PRO A 400 7.86 14.07 -0.40
CA PRO A 400 9.12 13.74 0.22
C PRO A 400 10.16 14.80 -0.09
N LYS A 401 10.98 15.11 0.90
CA LYS A 401 12.22 15.86 0.72
C LYS A 401 13.11 15.02 -0.20
N ARG A 402 13.63 15.62 -1.27
CA ARG A 402 14.67 15.00 -2.10
C ARG A 402 15.98 14.93 -1.34
#